data_04e9944073ecbfc3a90a445ed2b2b57f
#
_entry.id   04e9944073ecbfc3a90a445ed2b2b57f
#
_cell.length_a   1.000
_cell.length_b   1.000
_cell.length_c   1.000
_cell.angle_alpha   90.00
_cell.angle_beta   90.00
_cell.angle_gamma   90.00
#
_symmetry.space_group_name_H-M   'P 1'
#
loop_
_entity.id
_entity.type
_entity.pdbx_description
1 polymer ?
#
loop_
_entity_poly.entity_id
_entity_poly.type
_entity_poly.pdbx_seq_one_letter_code
_entity_poly.pdbx_strand_id
1 'polypeptide(L)'
;PEHKVRFSFDWNKPEAHYCSQCKHYWTGNKRYDWAWVNVAHTHNYTYLRNCMYLYLATGNKVYAEYIRNMLLDYASKYITYLDHDTARKVGPWGGKMFGQSLDESAWASDVCRAYMVAKSIMTTNEIREIEKGYLIPCSKLLLRRRGTANWQVWHNSGLIALGVALENDSIINVAINDPECGYHAQMERYVMDDGWWGEGSPTYHYYPLRAMLLSADAVRCRNINLYDRKLYKMLAAPASGVYADLYFPAHNDGWYGESFIAQVSLYEIAYQRYNKDPFFLSVLQQCYRYTDRNFGEALQNNIEIPQVTAMAAWPSVHFKETGYAVLRSGTK
;
A
#
# COMPACT_ATOMS: atom_id res chain seq x y z
N PRO A 1 -26.77 -9.49 6.80
CA PRO A 1 -28.07 -9.09 7.31
C PRO A 1 -29.01 -8.77 6.15
N GLU A 2 -30.31 -8.92 6.34
CA GLU A 2 -31.34 -8.47 5.40
C GLU A 2 -31.24 -6.97 5.12
N HIS A 3 -30.66 -6.23 6.06
CA HIS A 3 -30.37 -4.81 5.94
C HIS A 3 -28.98 -4.60 5.32
N LYS A 4 -28.89 -3.76 4.29
CA LYS A 4 -27.63 -3.38 3.62
C LYS A 4 -26.79 -2.40 4.46
N VAL A 5 -26.68 -2.61 5.78
CA VAL A 5 -25.89 -1.80 6.69
C VAL A 5 -24.75 -2.62 7.28
N ARG A 6 -23.61 -1.97 7.54
CA ARG A 6 -22.50 -2.61 8.23
C ARG A 6 -22.83 -2.76 9.70
N PHE A 7 -22.43 -3.87 10.32
CA PHE A 7 -22.47 -4.03 11.77
C PHE A 7 -21.52 -3.06 12.45
N SER A 8 -21.90 -2.60 13.65
CA SER A 8 -20.98 -1.85 14.50
C SER A 8 -19.90 -2.77 15.04
N PHE A 9 -18.65 -2.33 14.95
CA PHE A 9 -17.52 -3.07 15.47
C PHE A 9 -17.38 -2.83 16.98
N ASP A 10 -17.21 -3.90 17.74
CA ASP A 10 -16.93 -3.86 19.18
C ASP A 10 -15.85 -4.91 19.50
N TRP A 11 -14.73 -4.46 20.04
CA TRP A 11 -13.61 -5.34 20.43
C TRP A 11 -14.00 -6.43 21.39
N ASN A 12 -14.95 -6.16 22.29
CA ASN A 12 -15.36 -7.06 23.35
C ASN A 12 -16.46 -8.06 22.93
N LYS A 13 -16.93 -7.96 21.68
CA LYS A 13 -18.04 -8.78 21.18
C LYS A 13 -17.72 -9.44 19.83
N PRO A 14 -16.74 -10.36 19.78
CA PRO A 14 -16.33 -11.01 18.54
C PRO A 14 -17.41 -11.93 17.93
N GLU A 15 -18.37 -12.37 18.71
CA GLU A 15 -19.45 -13.29 18.30
C GLU A 15 -20.85 -12.64 18.35
N ALA A 16 -20.94 -11.34 18.60
CA ALA A 16 -22.20 -10.61 18.69
C ALA A 16 -22.14 -9.28 17.93
N HIS A 17 -22.89 -9.18 16.84
CA HIS A 17 -22.76 -8.12 15.83
C HIS A 17 -23.98 -7.22 15.83
N TYR A 18 -23.83 -5.99 16.31
CA TYR A 18 -24.93 -5.04 16.42
C TYR A 18 -25.31 -4.41 15.08
N CYS A 19 -26.59 -4.54 14.72
CA CYS A 19 -27.17 -3.86 13.56
C CYS A 19 -27.84 -2.54 13.99
N SER A 20 -27.33 -1.42 13.51
CA SER A 20 -27.86 -0.09 13.84
C SER A 20 -29.27 0.16 13.31
N GLN A 21 -29.69 -0.54 12.26
CA GLN A 21 -31.00 -0.38 11.65
C GLN A 21 -32.09 -1.11 12.41
N CYS A 22 -31.93 -2.42 12.69
CA CYS A 22 -32.93 -3.18 13.45
C CYS A 22 -32.70 -3.17 14.96
N LYS A 23 -31.64 -2.50 15.45
CA LYS A 23 -31.29 -2.40 16.88
C LYS A 23 -31.10 -3.75 17.58
N HIS A 24 -30.69 -4.77 16.83
CA HIS A 24 -30.55 -6.14 17.29
C HIS A 24 -29.11 -6.63 17.22
N TYR A 25 -28.69 -7.52 18.16
CA TYR A 25 -27.45 -8.27 18.09
C TYR A 25 -27.65 -9.59 17.37
N TRP A 26 -26.86 -9.81 16.34
CA TRP A 26 -26.80 -11.05 15.58
C TRP A 26 -25.68 -11.93 16.13
N THR A 27 -26.01 -13.16 16.52
CA THR A 27 -25.07 -14.15 17.09
C THR A 27 -25.16 -15.47 16.37
N GLY A 28 -24.17 -16.37 16.56
CA GLY A 28 -24.18 -17.75 16.05
C GLY A 28 -23.96 -17.87 14.54
N ASN A 29 -23.55 -16.79 13.86
CA ASN A 29 -23.22 -16.81 12.44
C ASN A 29 -21.72 -16.67 12.23
N LYS A 30 -21.01 -17.76 12.00
CA LYS A 30 -19.56 -17.80 11.80
C LYS A 30 -19.06 -16.86 10.70
N ARG A 31 -19.87 -16.60 9.66
CA ARG A 31 -19.49 -15.66 8.60
C ARG A 31 -19.37 -14.23 9.12
N TYR A 32 -20.21 -13.84 10.08
CA TYR A 32 -20.14 -12.53 10.72
C TYR A 32 -18.95 -12.47 11.68
N ASP A 33 -18.68 -13.56 12.40
CA ASP A 33 -17.52 -13.66 13.28
C ASP A 33 -16.21 -13.53 12.48
N TRP A 34 -16.13 -14.18 11.33
CA TRP A 34 -14.98 -14.04 10.42
C TRP A 34 -14.83 -12.62 9.86
N ALA A 35 -15.94 -11.96 9.52
CA ALA A 35 -15.90 -10.57 9.10
C ALA A 35 -15.39 -9.66 10.23
N TRP A 36 -15.79 -9.94 11.49
CA TRP A 36 -15.27 -9.25 12.66
C TRP A 36 -13.75 -9.41 12.80
N VAL A 37 -13.24 -10.64 12.64
CA VAL A 37 -11.78 -10.91 12.67
C VAL A 37 -11.05 -10.11 11.61
N ASN A 38 -11.57 -10.05 10.38
CA ASN A 38 -10.97 -9.28 9.29
C ASN A 38 -10.95 -7.78 9.63
N VAL A 39 -12.02 -7.24 10.21
CA VAL A 39 -12.08 -5.84 10.67
C VAL A 39 -11.10 -5.60 11.80
N ALA A 40 -10.96 -6.54 12.75
CA ALA A 40 -9.99 -6.46 13.84
C ALA A 40 -8.55 -6.36 13.31
N HIS A 41 -8.18 -7.18 12.32
CA HIS A 41 -6.87 -7.08 11.66
C HIS A 41 -6.69 -5.72 10.98
N THR A 42 -7.72 -5.18 10.33
CA THR A 42 -7.67 -3.84 9.71
C THR A 42 -7.45 -2.73 10.73
N HIS A 43 -8.10 -2.81 11.89
CA HIS A 43 -7.85 -1.88 12.99
C HIS A 43 -6.42 -1.99 13.54
N ASN A 44 -5.95 -3.22 13.78
CA ASN A 44 -4.57 -3.46 14.23
C ASN A 44 -3.54 -2.89 13.25
N TYR A 45 -3.78 -3.06 11.94
CA TYR A 45 -2.97 -2.45 10.89
C TYR A 45 -2.90 -0.92 11.03
N THR A 46 -4.05 -0.28 11.22
CA THR A 46 -4.12 1.17 11.39
C THR A 46 -3.39 1.63 12.64
N TYR A 47 -3.58 0.95 13.77
CA TYR A 47 -2.90 1.27 15.02
C TYR A 47 -1.38 1.09 14.92
N LEU A 48 -0.92 -0.01 14.32
CA LEU A 48 0.50 -0.28 14.14
C LEU A 48 1.17 0.81 13.31
N ARG A 49 0.55 1.23 12.20
CA ARG A 49 1.03 2.32 11.36
C ARG A 49 1.03 3.66 12.10
N ASN A 50 -0.04 3.98 12.83
CA ASN A 50 -0.12 5.21 13.60
C ASN A 50 0.93 5.25 14.72
N CYS A 51 1.15 4.14 15.43
CA CYS A 51 2.20 4.04 16.44
C CYS A 51 3.60 4.22 15.83
N MET A 52 3.84 3.68 14.63
CA MET A 52 5.09 3.91 13.91
C MET A 52 5.33 5.40 13.65
N TYR A 53 4.33 6.12 13.11
CA TYR A 53 4.46 7.54 12.87
C TYR A 53 4.63 8.36 14.15
N LEU A 54 3.88 8.04 15.20
CA LEU A 54 3.98 8.72 16.49
C LEU A 54 5.36 8.48 17.14
N TYR A 55 5.91 7.29 17.03
CA TYR A 55 7.26 7.02 17.52
C TYR A 55 8.32 7.81 16.75
N LEU A 56 8.23 7.82 15.42
CA LEU A 56 9.14 8.60 14.57
C LEU A 56 9.06 10.10 14.85
N ALA A 57 7.85 10.62 15.13
CA ALA A 57 7.65 12.03 15.41
C ALA A 57 8.12 12.47 16.81
N THR A 58 7.91 11.62 17.81
CA THR A 58 8.03 12.02 19.21
C THR A 58 9.21 11.37 19.95
N GLY A 59 9.74 10.27 19.43
CA GLY A 59 10.72 9.42 20.14
C GLY A 59 10.15 8.71 21.38
N ASN A 60 8.83 8.81 21.62
CA ASN A 60 8.21 8.21 22.79
C ASN A 60 8.13 6.68 22.67
N LYS A 61 8.90 6.00 23.50
CA LYS A 61 9.05 4.53 23.48
C LYS A 61 7.75 3.75 23.68
N VAL A 62 6.72 4.34 24.30
CA VAL A 62 5.40 3.71 24.48
C VAL A 62 4.83 3.24 23.14
N TYR A 63 5.01 4.01 22.06
CA TYR A 63 4.54 3.62 20.73
C TYR A 63 5.34 2.46 20.12
N ALA A 64 6.66 2.44 20.32
CA ALA A 64 7.49 1.31 19.89
C ALA A 64 7.20 0.04 20.70
N GLU A 65 6.93 0.17 21.99
CA GLU A 65 6.49 -0.93 22.86
C GLU A 65 5.16 -1.51 22.41
N TYR A 66 4.22 -0.67 22.01
CA TYR A 66 2.94 -1.12 21.44
C TYR A 66 3.17 -1.94 20.16
N ILE A 67 4.02 -1.46 19.25
CA ILE A 67 4.40 -2.19 18.03
C ILE A 67 5.01 -3.54 18.41
N ARG A 68 6.01 -3.57 19.30
CA ARG A 68 6.66 -4.78 19.77
C ARG A 68 5.65 -5.80 20.31
N ASN A 69 4.78 -5.37 21.22
CA ASN A 69 3.80 -6.25 21.86
C ASN A 69 2.81 -6.83 20.84
N MET A 70 2.33 -6.02 19.89
CA MET A 70 1.45 -6.48 18.82
C MET A 70 2.15 -7.51 17.92
N LEU A 71 3.41 -7.28 17.57
CA LEU A 71 4.17 -8.20 16.72
C LEU A 71 4.46 -9.53 17.43
N LEU A 72 4.74 -9.52 18.72
CA LEU A 72 4.89 -10.74 19.53
C LEU A 72 3.57 -11.52 19.62
N ASP A 73 2.45 -10.83 19.81
CA ASP A 73 1.14 -11.47 19.82
C ASP A 73 0.81 -12.12 18.47
N TYR A 74 1.05 -11.43 17.36
CA TYR A 74 0.91 -12.03 16.04
C TYR A 74 1.89 -13.21 15.83
N ALA A 75 3.13 -13.08 16.24
CA ALA A 75 4.13 -14.14 16.09
C ALA A 75 3.72 -15.44 16.83
N SER A 76 3.10 -15.31 18.00
CA SER A 76 2.61 -16.46 18.76
C SER A 76 1.44 -17.19 18.10
N LYS A 77 0.67 -16.51 17.24
CA LYS A 77 -0.58 -17.02 16.66
C LYS A 77 -0.49 -17.34 15.17
N TYR A 78 0.31 -16.59 14.41
CA TYR A 78 0.32 -16.67 12.95
C TYR A 78 0.64 -18.05 12.39
N ILE A 79 1.53 -18.80 13.05
CA ILE A 79 1.88 -20.17 12.65
C ILE A 79 0.71 -21.13 12.77
N THR A 80 -0.27 -20.84 13.65
CA THR A 80 -1.46 -21.66 13.86
C THR A 80 -2.59 -21.34 12.88
N TYR A 81 -2.53 -20.20 12.20
CA TYR A 81 -3.54 -19.82 11.22
C TYR A 81 -3.43 -20.71 9.98
N LEU A 82 -4.59 -21.21 9.52
CA LEU A 82 -4.67 -22.03 8.31
C LEU A 82 -4.70 -21.13 7.07
N ASP A 83 -4.08 -21.61 5.99
CA ASP A 83 -4.25 -20.99 4.67
C ASP A 83 -5.73 -21.09 4.26
N HIS A 84 -6.34 -19.98 3.87
CA HIS A 84 -7.75 -19.96 3.44
C HIS A 84 -8.03 -18.83 2.46
N ASP A 85 -9.01 -19.03 1.60
CA ASP A 85 -9.61 -18.00 0.76
C ASP A 85 -10.80 -17.31 1.47
N THR A 86 -11.49 -16.42 0.77
CA THR A 86 -12.68 -15.73 1.28
C THR A 86 -13.85 -16.67 1.60
N ALA A 87 -13.86 -17.88 1.06
CA ALA A 87 -14.83 -18.93 1.36
C ALA A 87 -14.35 -19.90 2.47
N ARG A 88 -13.22 -19.60 3.12
CA ARG A 88 -12.57 -20.43 4.14
C ARG A 88 -12.10 -21.79 3.63
N LYS A 89 -11.78 -21.87 2.35
CA LYS A 89 -11.18 -23.05 1.72
C LYS A 89 -9.70 -22.82 1.45
N VAL A 90 -8.92 -23.88 1.44
CA VAL A 90 -7.55 -23.80 0.96
C VAL A 90 -7.57 -23.55 -0.54
N GLY A 91 -6.93 -22.46 -0.96
CA GLY A 91 -6.91 -22.03 -2.35
C GLY A 91 -5.58 -21.39 -2.74
N PRO A 92 -5.30 -21.27 -4.05
CA PRO A 92 -4.02 -20.77 -4.54
C PRO A 92 -3.76 -19.29 -4.18
N TRP A 93 -4.81 -18.53 -3.88
CA TRP A 93 -4.74 -17.09 -3.62
C TRP A 93 -5.07 -16.70 -2.17
N GLY A 94 -5.28 -17.70 -1.31
CA GLY A 94 -5.59 -17.49 0.10
C GLY A 94 -4.41 -16.94 0.88
N GLY A 95 -4.70 -16.27 1.98
CA GLY A 95 -3.75 -15.86 3.00
C GLY A 95 -3.93 -16.67 4.29
N LYS A 96 -3.36 -16.22 5.38
CA LYS A 96 -3.53 -16.78 6.72
C LYS A 96 -4.35 -15.84 7.62
N MET A 97 -4.01 -14.57 7.67
CA MET A 97 -4.76 -13.54 8.39
C MET A 97 -5.99 -13.09 7.60
N PHE A 98 -5.84 -13.00 6.30
CA PHE A 98 -6.86 -12.54 5.37
C PHE A 98 -7.26 -13.65 4.40
N GLY A 99 -8.46 -13.56 3.85
CA GLY A 99 -8.93 -14.48 2.82
C GLY A 99 -8.23 -14.31 1.47
N GLN A 100 -7.35 -13.32 1.35
CA GLN A 100 -6.56 -13.06 0.16
C GLN A 100 -5.11 -12.81 0.54
N SER A 101 -4.18 -13.46 -0.15
CA SER A 101 -2.74 -13.20 0.00
C SER A 101 -2.33 -11.80 -0.46
N LEU A 102 -3.17 -11.14 -1.25
CA LEU A 102 -3.04 -9.74 -1.63
C LEU A 102 -3.06 -8.83 -0.39
N ASP A 103 -4.09 -8.96 0.46
CA ASP A 103 -4.22 -8.18 1.70
C ASP A 103 -3.08 -8.50 2.67
N GLU A 104 -2.67 -9.77 2.71
CA GLU A 104 -1.54 -10.23 3.53
C GLU A 104 -0.22 -9.58 3.09
N SER A 105 -0.01 -9.42 1.79
CA SER A 105 1.20 -8.78 1.26
C SER A 105 1.23 -7.27 1.53
N ALA A 106 0.09 -6.59 1.40
CA ALA A 106 -0.03 -5.18 1.76
C ALA A 106 0.23 -4.95 3.25
N TRP A 107 -0.35 -5.82 4.10
CA TRP A 107 -0.08 -5.83 5.54
C TRP A 107 1.41 -6.04 5.83
N ALA A 108 2.05 -7.04 5.21
CA ALA A 108 3.46 -7.35 5.41
C ALA A 108 4.39 -6.16 5.12
N SER A 109 4.08 -5.36 4.09
CA SER A 109 4.87 -4.18 3.74
C SER A 109 4.92 -3.15 4.88
N ASP A 110 3.79 -2.84 5.50
CA ASP A 110 3.74 -1.87 6.61
C ASP A 110 4.21 -2.47 7.94
N VAL A 111 3.93 -3.75 8.19
CA VAL A 111 4.44 -4.46 9.38
C VAL A 111 5.96 -4.47 9.41
N CYS A 112 6.61 -4.77 8.29
CA CYS A 112 8.07 -4.76 8.21
C CYS A 112 8.64 -3.37 8.49
N ARG A 113 8.00 -2.31 8.01
CA ARG A 113 8.41 -0.93 8.33
C ARG A 113 8.29 -0.63 9.82
N ALA A 114 7.16 -0.98 10.44
CA ALA A 114 6.95 -0.79 11.87
C ALA A 114 7.92 -1.64 12.71
N TYR A 115 8.18 -2.89 12.30
CA TYR A 115 9.18 -3.76 12.92
C TYR A 115 10.57 -3.13 12.89
N MET A 116 11.03 -2.66 11.72
CA MET A 116 12.34 -2.02 11.57
C MET A 116 12.48 -0.78 12.45
N VAL A 117 11.43 0.04 12.55
CA VAL A 117 11.42 1.24 13.40
C VAL A 117 11.47 0.88 14.89
N ALA A 118 10.77 -0.16 15.32
CA ALA A 118 10.75 -0.58 16.73
C ALA A 118 11.88 -1.55 17.12
N LYS A 119 12.65 -2.08 16.17
CA LYS A 119 13.68 -3.12 16.39
C LYS A 119 14.70 -2.70 17.45
N SER A 120 15.03 -1.42 17.55
CA SER A 120 16.01 -0.88 18.49
C SER A 120 15.64 -1.01 19.97
N ILE A 121 14.37 -1.20 20.30
CA ILE A 121 13.89 -1.40 21.67
C ILE A 121 13.64 -2.89 22.01
N MET A 122 13.81 -3.78 21.04
CA MET A 122 13.57 -5.22 21.21
C MET A 122 14.81 -5.96 21.67
N THR A 123 14.62 -6.96 22.50
CA THR A 123 15.67 -7.92 22.84
C THR A 123 15.92 -8.89 21.68
N THR A 124 17.11 -9.51 21.67
CA THR A 124 17.47 -10.54 20.66
C THR A 124 16.47 -11.71 20.63
N ASN A 125 15.89 -12.06 21.79
CA ASN A 125 14.89 -13.13 21.86
C ASN A 125 13.57 -12.70 21.20
N GLU A 126 13.06 -11.50 21.51
CA GLU A 126 11.85 -10.96 20.90
C GLU A 126 11.97 -10.83 19.37
N ILE A 127 13.13 -10.34 18.90
CA ILE A 127 13.44 -10.30 17.46
C ILE A 127 13.31 -11.70 16.85
N ARG A 128 13.96 -12.71 17.48
CA ARG A 128 13.93 -14.09 17.00
C ARG A 128 12.52 -14.69 17.02
N GLU A 129 11.72 -14.39 18.03
CA GLU A 129 10.32 -14.82 18.12
C GLU A 129 9.47 -14.22 17.00
N ILE A 130 9.58 -12.92 16.75
CA ILE A 130 8.85 -12.24 15.68
C ILE A 130 9.27 -12.79 14.31
N GLU A 131 10.57 -12.93 14.07
CA GLU A 131 11.07 -13.46 12.81
C GLU A 131 10.58 -14.90 12.55
N LYS A 132 10.72 -15.80 13.53
CA LYS A 132 10.32 -17.21 13.39
C LYS A 132 8.83 -17.43 13.39
N GLY A 133 8.09 -16.68 14.21
CA GLY A 133 6.65 -16.85 14.39
C GLY A 133 5.81 -16.14 13.33
N TYR A 134 6.34 -15.07 12.72
CA TYR A 134 5.58 -14.25 11.78
C TYR A 134 6.31 -13.98 10.46
N LEU A 135 7.46 -13.27 10.46
CA LEU A 135 8.06 -12.77 9.21
C LEU A 135 8.48 -13.90 8.25
N ILE A 136 9.15 -14.93 8.75
CA ILE A 136 9.57 -16.08 7.94
C ILE A 136 8.35 -16.89 7.44
N PRO A 137 7.35 -17.26 8.26
CA PRO A 137 6.14 -17.91 7.76
C PRO A 137 5.38 -17.09 6.72
N CYS A 138 5.28 -15.76 6.89
CA CYS A 138 4.66 -14.87 5.92
C CYS A 138 5.42 -14.85 4.58
N SER A 139 6.76 -14.75 4.62
CA SER A 139 7.57 -14.79 3.40
C SER A 139 7.40 -16.12 2.65
N LYS A 140 7.35 -17.25 3.36
CA LYS A 140 7.08 -18.57 2.76
C LYS A 140 5.70 -18.65 2.13
N LEU A 141 4.69 -18.03 2.73
CA LEU A 141 3.36 -17.93 2.15
C LEU A 141 3.40 -17.17 0.81
N LEU A 142 3.97 -15.96 0.81
CA LEU A 142 3.98 -15.10 -0.37
C LEU A 142 4.87 -15.67 -1.51
N LEU A 143 5.99 -16.33 -1.19
CA LEU A 143 6.84 -17.00 -2.18
C LEU A 143 6.11 -18.11 -2.96
N ARG A 144 5.07 -18.72 -2.38
CA ARG A 144 4.24 -19.72 -3.06
C ARG A 144 3.18 -19.11 -3.97
N ARG A 145 2.90 -17.81 -3.82
CA ARG A 145 1.86 -17.07 -4.56
C ARG A 145 2.51 -16.42 -5.78
N ARG A 146 2.51 -17.14 -6.90
CA ARG A 146 3.07 -16.65 -8.17
C ARG A 146 1.92 -16.33 -9.11
N GLY A 147 1.90 -15.13 -9.62
CA GLY A 147 0.84 -14.63 -10.47
C GLY A 147 1.30 -13.50 -11.37
N THR A 148 0.37 -12.67 -11.76
CA THR A 148 0.59 -11.55 -12.67
C THR A 148 -0.21 -10.32 -12.23
N ALA A 149 0.03 -9.19 -12.89
CA ALA A 149 -0.67 -7.93 -12.71
C ALA A 149 -0.61 -7.39 -11.26
N ASN A 150 -1.61 -6.64 -10.85
CA ASN A 150 -1.58 -5.90 -9.60
C ASN A 150 -1.37 -6.78 -8.34
N TRP A 151 -1.93 -8.00 -8.32
CA TRP A 151 -1.72 -8.93 -7.20
C TRP A 151 -0.24 -9.29 -7.01
N GLN A 152 0.44 -9.60 -8.11
CA GLN A 152 1.85 -9.97 -8.04
C GLN A 152 2.72 -8.77 -7.66
N VAL A 153 2.37 -7.57 -8.10
CA VAL A 153 3.08 -6.36 -7.69
C VAL A 153 3.02 -6.17 -6.16
N TRP A 154 1.86 -6.41 -5.54
CA TRP A 154 1.73 -6.38 -4.09
C TRP A 154 2.48 -7.52 -3.39
N HIS A 155 2.43 -8.77 -3.94
CA HIS A 155 3.23 -9.88 -3.41
C HIS A 155 4.72 -9.54 -3.43
N ASN A 156 5.22 -8.95 -4.51
CA ASN A 156 6.61 -8.51 -4.60
C ASN A 156 6.94 -7.43 -3.57
N SER A 157 6.03 -6.47 -3.35
CA SER A 157 6.22 -5.43 -2.32
C SER A 157 6.33 -6.04 -0.92
N GLY A 158 5.43 -6.96 -0.58
CA GLY A 158 5.49 -7.68 0.70
C GLY A 158 6.76 -8.51 0.86
N LEU A 159 7.17 -9.23 -0.19
CA LEU A 159 8.41 -10.03 -0.19
C LEU A 159 9.66 -9.16 -0.06
N ILE A 160 9.73 -8.03 -0.77
CA ILE A 160 10.83 -7.08 -0.66
C ILE A 160 10.94 -6.56 0.77
N ALA A 161 9.82 -6.13 1.37
CA ALA A 161 9.80 -5.64 2.74
C ALA A 161 10.22 -6.71 3.74
N LEU A 162 9.74 -7.95 3.58
CA LEU A 162 10.13 -9.10 4.39
C LEU A 162 11.62 -9.44 4.21
N GLY A 163 12.13 -9.43 2.98
CA GLY A 163 13.53 -9.66 2.69
C GLY A 163 14.46 -8.63 3.34
N VAL A 164 14.06 -7.35 3.31
CA VAL A 164 14.79 -6.27 4.00
C VAL A 164 14.76 -6.48 5.51
N ALA A 165 13.58 -6.74 6.09
CA ALA A 165 13.42 -6.92 7.53
C ALA A 165 14.18 -8.14 8.08
N LEU A 166 14.24 -9.23 7.30
CA LEU A 166 14.95 -10.48 7.60
C LEU A 166 16.43 -10.46 7.17
N GLU A 167 16.92 -9.39 6.57
CA GLU A 167 18.25 -9.27 6.00
C GLU A 167 18.57 -10.41 4.99
N ASN A 168 17.57 -10.81 4.20
CA ASN A 168 17.61 -11.94 3.29
C ASN A 168 17.61 -11.50 1.81
N ASP A 169 18.79 -11.39 1.23
CA ASP A 169 19.00 -10.96 -0.15
C ASP A 169 18.40 -11.94 -1.19
N SER A 170 18.26 -13.21 -0.86
CA SER A 170 17.63 -14.19 -1.77
C SER A 170 16.15 -13.89 -1.98
N ILE A 171 15.43 -13.52 -0.91
CA ILE A 171 14.01 -13.11 -1.01
C ILE A 171 13.90 -11.83 -1.83
N ILE A 172 14.77 -10.83 -1.56
CA ILE A 172 14.80 -9.57 -2.30
C ILE A 172 15.05 -9.83 -3.79
N ASN A 173 16.05 -10.67 -4.09
CA ASN A 173 16.42 -10.99 -5.47
C ASN A 173 15.27 -11.67 -6.23
N VAL A 174 14.60 -12.66 -5.63
CA VAL A 174 13.43 -13.30 -6.25
C VAL A 174 12.32 -12.29 -6.50
N ALA A 175 11.99 -11.46 -5.53
CA ALA A 175 10.92 -10.48 -5.66
C ALA A 175 11.19 -9.39 -6.71
N ILE A 176 12.47 -9.07 -6.96
CA ILE A 176 12.86 -8.05 -7.95
C ILE A 176 13.12 -8.67 -9.32
N ASN A 177 13.88 -9.76 -9.38
CA ASN A 177 14.54 -10.23 -10.61
C ASN A 177 13.96 -11.53 -11.18
N ASP A 178 12.94 -12.14 -10.53
CA ASP A 178 12.28 -13.31 -11.13
C ASP A 178 11.76 -12.95 -12.54
N PRO A 179 12.15 -13.70 -13.60
CA PRO A 179 11.86 -13.32 -14.98
C PRO A 179 10.37 -13.43 -15.35
N GLU A 180 9.58 -14.16 -14.58
CA GLU A 180 8.14 -14.33 -14.84
C GLU A 180 7.28 -13.40 -14.00
N CYS A 181 7.60 -13.24 -12.73
CA CYS A 181 6.73 -12.55 -11.79
C CYS A 181 7.42 -11.49 -10.91
N GLY A 182 8.73 -11.28 -11.05
CA GLY A 182 9.46 -10.25 -10.30
C GLY A 182 9.04 -8.81 -10.64
N TYR A 183 9.51 -7.87 -9.86
CA TYR A 183 9.22 -6.44 -10.05
C TYR A 183 9.48 -5.99 -11.49
N HIS A 184 10.67 -6.29 -12.04
CA HIS A 184 11.02 -5.89 -13.40
C HIS A 184 10.13 -6.55 -14.46
N ALA A 185 9.76 -7.82 -14.28
CA ALA A 185 8.86 -8.51 -15.18
C ALA A 185 7.45 -7.90 -15.17
N GLN A 186 6.94 -7.48 -14.00
CA GLN A 186 5.65 -6.79 -13.91
C GLN A 186 5.70 -5.40 -14.55
N MET A 187 6.77 -4.64 -14.30
CA MET A 187 6.99 -3.33 -14.92
C MET A 187 7.02 -3.44 -16.46
N GLU A 188 7.75 -4.42 -16.99
CA GLU A 188 7.88 -4.59 -18.45
C GLU A 188 6.56 -5.02 -19.08
N ARG A 189 5.82 -5.89 -18.43
CA ARG A 189 4.59 -6.47 -19.00
C ARG A 189 3.38 -5.56 -18.91
N TYR A 190 3.27 -4.75 -17.85
CA TYR A 190 2.04 -4.05 -17.54
C TYR A 190 2.13 -2.52 -17.54
N VAL A 191 3.32 -1.92 -17.48
CA VAL A 191 3.47 -0.47 -17.64
C VAL A 191 3.70 -0.16 -19.11
N MET A 192 2.73 0.50 -19.72
CA MET A 192 2.74 0.90 -21.14
C MET A 192 3.79 1.98 -21.40
N ASP A 193 4.17 2.18 -22.65
CA ASP A 193 5.18 3.17 -23.04
C ASP A 193 4.78 4.61 -22.74
N ASP A 194 3.48 4.90 -22.66
CA ASP A 194 2.93 6.19 -22.25
C ASP A 194 2.82 6.37 -20.73
N GLY A 195 3.23 5.36 -19.95
CA GLY A 195 3.33 5.38 -18.51
C GLY A 195 2.11 4.85 -17.77
N TRP A 196 1.01 4.55 -18.44
CA TRP A 196 -0.16 3.99 -17.79
C TRP A 196 -0.01 2.50 -17.47
N TRP A 197 -0.69 2.06 -16.43
CA TRP A 197 -0.86 0.65 -16.10
C TRP A 197 -1.87 0.00 -17.05
N GLY A 198 -1.57 -1.16 -17.58
CA GLY A 198 -2.30 -1.82 -18.67
C GLY A 198 -3.76 -2.23 -18.39
N GLU A 199 -4.22 -2.16 -17.12
CA GLU A 199 -5.65 -2.34 -16.80
C GLU A 199 -6.49 -1.11 -17.20
N GLY A 200 -5.86 0.02 -17.54
CA GLY A 200 -6.46 1.14 -18.23
C GLY A 200 -7.44 1.99 -17.42
N SER A 201 -7.40 1.96 -16.09
CA SER A 201 -8.18 2.88 -15.25
C SER A 201 -7.32 3.58 -14.19
N PRO A 202 -7.65 4.79 -13.75
CA PRO A 202 -6.91 5.48 -12.71
C PRO A 202 -6.84 4.71 -11.39
N THR A 203 -7.93 4.08 -10.98
CA THR A 203 -8.00 3.25 -9.76
C THR A 203 -6.98 2.11 -9.80
N TYR A 204 -7.00 1.33 -10.88
CA TYR A 204 -6.05 0.21 -11.06
C TYR A 204 -4.65 0.66 -11.46
N HIS A 205 -4.46 1.91 -11.86
CA HIS A 205 -3.13 2.49 -12.02
C HIS A 205 -2.47 2.79 -10.68
N TYR A 206 -3.17 3.48 -9.77
CA TYR A 206 -2.61 3.87 -8.46
C TYR A 206 -2.44 2.68 -7.52
N TYR A 207 -3.21 1.64 -7.68
CA TYR A 207 -3.14 0.47 -6.82
C TYR A 207 -1.77 -0.23 -6.90
N PRO A 208 -1.28 -0.69 -8.07
CA PRO A 208 0.08 -1.22 -8.20
C PRO A 208 1.17 -0.15 -8.05
N LEU A 209 0.95 1.11 -8.46
CA LEU A 209 1.93 2.18 -8.27
C LEU A 209 2.32 2.34 -6.80
N ARG A 210 1.36 2.27 -5.87
CA ARG A 210 1.64 2.31 -4.42
C ARG A 210 2.58 1.18 -3.99
N ALA A 211 2.32 -0.05 -4.43
CA ALA A 211 3.16 -1.19 -4.12
C ALA A 211 4.56 -1.08 -4.73
N MET A 212 4.67 -0.53 -5.95
CA MET A 212 5.96 -0.27 -6.60
C MET A 212 6.79 0.78 -5.86
N LEU A 213 6.16 1.85 -5.39
CA LEU A 213 6.84 2.87 -4.59
C LEU A 213 7.29 2.33 -3.22
N LEU A 214 6.45 1.53 -2.56
CA LEU A 214 6.83 0.85 -1.32
C LEU A 214 8.03 -0.08 -1.54
N SER A 215 8.04 -0.82 -2.64
CA SER A 215 9.17 -1.68 -3.06
C SER A 215 10.44 -0.86 -3.27
N ALA A 216 10.33 0.22 -4.06
CA ALA A 216 11.47 1.07 -4.39
C ALA A 216 12.08 1.74 -3.15
N ASP A 217 11.24 2.21 -2.23
CA ASP A 217 11.72 2.81 -0.98
C ASP A 217 12.34 1.77 -0.03
N ALA A 218 11.75 0.59 0.08
CA ALA A 218 12.23 -0.45 1.00
C ALA A 218 13.67 -0.91 0.67
N VAL A 219 14.03 -1.05 -0.61
CA VAL A 219 15.36 -1.57 -1.00
C VAL A 219 16.46 -0.51 -1.04
N ARG A 220 16.13 0.76 -0.83
CA ARG A 220 17.16 1.83 -0.82
C ARG A 220 18.23 1.61 0.24
N CYS A 221 17.86 1.08 1.41
CA CYS A 221 18.81 0.73 2.46
C CYS A 221 19.79 -0.39 2.07
N ARG A 222 19.51 -1.10 0.97
CA ARG A 222 20.35 -2.15 0.38
C ARG A 222 21.12 -1.66 -0.85
N ASN A 223 21.15 -0.34 -1.12
CA ASN A 223 21.76 0.30 -2.29
C ASN A 223 21.17 -0.19 -3.63
N ILE A 224 19.94 -0.65 -3.66
CA ILE A 224 19.20 -1.00 -4.87
C ILE A 224 18.31 0.19 -5.24
N ASN A 225 18.43 0.64 -6.49
CA ASN A 225 17.63 1.74 -7.02
C ASN A 225 16.60 1.22 -8.02
N LEU A 226 15.31 1.32 -7.67
CA LEU A 226 14.19 1.01 -8.55
C LEU A 226 13.48 2.27 -9.08
N TYR A 227 13.99 3.47 -8.77
CA TYR A 227 13.48 4.75 -9.30
C TYR A 227 14.03 5.01 -10.70
N ASP A 228 13.60 4.21 -11.65
CA ASP A 228 13.99 4.29 -13.04
C ASP A 228 13.08 5.20 -13.88
N ARG A 229 13.36 5.28 -15.20
CA ARG A 229 12.55 6.09 -16.13
C ARG A 229 11.13 5.55 -16.30
N LYS A 230 10.92 4.24 -16.18
CA LYS A 230 9.60 3.62 -16.38
C LYS A 230 8.68 3.95 -15.21
N LEU A 231 9.18 3.87 -13.97
CA LEU A 231 8.46 4.33 -12.78
C LEU A 231 8.20 5.84 -12.80
N TYR A 232 9.15 6.66 -13.31
CA TYR A 232 8.92 8.08 -13.54
C TYR A 232 7.72 8.32 -14.45
N LYS A 233 7.66 7.64 -15.60
CA LYS A 233 6.53 7.76 -16.53
C LYS A 233 5.22 7.34 -15.89
N MET A 234 5.23 6.28 -15.08
CA MET A 234 4.06 5.80 -14.35
C MET A 234 3.55 6.83 -13.34
N LEU A 235 4.43 7.62 -12.72
CA LEU A 235 4.04 8.74 -11.87
C LEU A 235 3.54 9.96 -12.68
N ALA A 236 4.15 10.23 -13.84
CA ALA A 236 3.86 11.41 -14.64
C ALA A 236 2.55 11.30 -15.45
N ALA A 237 2.20 10.11 -15.94
CA ALA A 237 1.05 9.90 -16.80
C ALA A 237 -0.28 10.34 -16.14
N PRO A 238 -0.64 9.95 -14.92
CA PRO A 238 -1.88 10.40 -14.29
C PRO A 238 -1.94 11.91 -14.10
N ALA A 239 -0.84 12.55 -13.70
CA ALA A 239 -0.78 13.99 -13.54
C ALA A 239 -1.07 14.74 -14.85
N SER A 240 -0.62 14.17 -15.96
CA SER A 240 -0.91 14.73 -17.30
C SER A 240 -2.32 14.38 -17.80
N GLY A 241 -2.94 13.30 -17.26
CA GLY A 241 -4.24 12.77 -17.69
C GLY A 241 -5.46 13.28 -16.92
N VAL A 242 -5.25 14.01 -15.81
CA VAL A 242 -6.34 14.51 -14.95
C VAL A 242 -7.03 15.73 -15.56
N TYR A 243 -8.33 15.93 -15.25
CA TYR A 243 -9.07 17.13 -15.63
C TYR A 243 -8.62 18.37 -14.85
N ALA A 244 -9.08 19.56 -15.28
CA ALA A 244 -8.71 20.83 -14.65
C ALA A 244 -9.16 20.94 -13.18
N ASP A 245 -10.21 20.26 -12.81
CA ASP A 245 -10.75 20.16 -11.44
C ASP A 245 -10.08 19.10 -10.58
N LEU A 246 -9.01 18.46 -11.09
CA LEU A 246 -8.25 17.39 -10.45
C LEU A 246 -9.03 16.08 -10.23
N TYR A 247 -10.07 15.83 -11.01
CA TYR A 247 -10.74 14.54 -11.07
C TYR A 247 -10.33 13.76 -12.31
N PHE A 248 -10.41 12.44 -12.21
CA PHE A 248 -10.14 11.56 -13.33
C PHE A 248 -11.41 11.23 -14.13
N PRO A 249 -11.26 10.98 -15.44
CA PRO A 249 -12.33 10.36 -16.20
C PRO A 249 -12.58 8.94 -15.67
N ALA A 250 -13.86 8.61 -15.46
CA ALA A 250 -14.26 7.25 -15.08
C ALA A 250 -14.35 6.37 -16.33
N HIS A 251 -13.22 5.80 -16.75
CA HIS A 251 -13.16 4.86 -17.86
C HIS A 251 -12.77 3.46 -17.38
N ASN A 252 -13.10 2.46 -18.17
CA ASN A 252 -13.01 1.04 -17.82
C ASN A 252 -13.72 0.76 -16.48
N ASP A 253 -13.08 0.05 -15.55
CA ASP A 253 -13.56 -0.19 -14.20
C ASP A 253 -13.07 0.83 -13.16
N GLY A 254 -12.78 2.06 -13.61
CA GLY A 254 -12.48 3.20 -12.76
C GLY A 254 -13.68 3.70 -11.98
N TRP A 255 -13.45 4.22 -10.79
CA TRP A 255 -14.50 4.73 -9.91
C TRP A 255 -14.88 6.16 -10.27
N TYR A 256 -16.18 6.47 -10.21
CA TYR A 256 -16.64 7.85 -10.31
C TYR A 256 -16.14 8.69 -9.14
N GLY A 257 -15.69 9.91 -9.45
CA GLY A 257 -15.22 10.86 -8.43
C GLY A 257 -13.85 10.53 -7.86
N GLU A 258 -13.04 9.72 -8.54
CA GLU A 258 -11.66 9.50 -8.16
C GLU A 258 -10.87 10.80 -8.33
N SER A 259 -10.31 11.29 -7.21
CA SER A 259 -9.59 12.55 -7.17
C SER A 259 -8.08 12.34 -7.19
N PHE A 260 -7.40 13.11 -8.03
CA PHE A 260 -5.95 13.18 -8.06
C PHE A 260 -5.37 13.68 -6.71
N ILE A 261 -6.10 14.55 -6.02
CA ILE A 261 -5.70 15.08 -4.71
C ILE A 261 -5.50 13.95 -3.68
N ALA A 262 -6.31 12.89 -3.75
CA ALA A 262 -6.18 11.74 -2.85
C ALA A 262 -4.85 10.97 -3.04
N GLN A 263 -4.11 11.25 -4.11
CA GLN A 263 -2.86 10.59 -4.45
C GLN A 263 -1.63 11.49 -4.21
N VAL A 264 -1.81 12.73 -3.69
CA VAL A 264 -0.76 13.75 -3.60
C VAL A 264 0.50 13.28 -2.86
N SER A 265 0.34 12.44 -1.86
CA SER A 265 1.46 11.87 -1.08
C SER A 265 2.47 11.09 -1.92
N LEU A 266 2.02 10.41 -2.95
CA LEU A 266 2.90 9.67 -3.86
C LEU A 266 3.81 10.62 -4.65
N TYR A 267 3.32 11.83 -4.90
CA TYR A 267 4.06 12.88 -5.59
C TYR A 267 5.09 13.61 -4.71
N GLU A 268 4.92 13.59 -3.38
CA GLU A 268 6.00 13.99 -2.46
C GLU A 268 7.18 13.04 -2.55
N ILE A 269 6.92 11.72 -2.57
CA ILE A 269 7.93 10.71 -2.79
C ILE A 269 8.61 10.94 -4.15
N ALA A 270 7.82 11.10 -5.21
CA ALA A 270 8.33 11.37 -6.55
C ALA A 270 9.25 12.59 -6.59
N TYR A 271 8.80 13.73 -6.04
CA TYR A 271 9.58 14.96 -5.97
C TYR A 271 10.91 14.75 -5.25
N GLN A 272 10.89 14.06 -4.12
CA GLN A 272 12.11 13.79 -3.36
C GLN A 272 13.06 12.83 -4.11
N ARG A 273 12.53 11.76 -4.72
CA ARG A 273 13.31 10.68 -5.31
C ARG A 273 13.87 11.02 -6.69
N TYR A 274 13.21 11.89 -7.43
CA TYR A 274 13.66 12.38 -8.73
C TYR A 274 14.28 13.78 -8.65
N ASN A 275 15.15 13.99 -7.63
CA ASN A 275 16.00 15.17 -7.48
C ASN A 275 15.25 16.51 -7.49
N LYS A 276 14.10 16.58 -6.83
CA LYS A 276 13.25 17.78 -6.78
C LYS A 276 12.80 18.23 -8.19
N ASP A 277 12.42 17.26 -9.00
CA ASP A 277 11.98 17.51 -10.38
C ASP A 277 10.88 18.57 -10.44
N PRO A 278 11.03 19.62 -11.28
CA PRO A 278 10.08 20.72 -11.39
C PRO A 278 8.66 20.29 -11.79
N PHE A 279 8.53 19.20 -12.56
CA PHE A 279 7.23 18.66 -12.92
C PHE A 279 6.46 18.18 -11.68
N PHE A 280 7.08 17.36 -10.82
CA PHE A 280 6.45 16.89 -9.59
C PHE A 280 6.22 18.04 -8.58
N LEU A 281 7.10 19.04 -8.56
CA LEU A 281 6.86 20.25 -7.79
C LEU A 281 5.57 20.94 -8.23
N SER A 282 5.36 21.13 -9.55
CA SER A 282 4.16 21.76 -10.08
C SER A 282 2.88 20.97 -9.71
N VAL A 283 2.96 19.64 -9.71
CA VAL A 283 1.89 18.75 -9.27
C VAL A 283 1.52 18.99 -7.81
N LEU A 284 2.51 18.96 -6.91
CA LEU A 284 2.32 19.20 -5.48
C LEU A 284 1.70 20.55 -5.20
N GLN A 285 2.23 21.56 -5.86
CA GLN A 285 1.78 22.95 -5.73
C GLN A 285 0.33 23.12 -6.18
N GLN A 286 -0.11 22.42 -7.21
CA GLN A 286 -1.49 22.42 -7.65
C GLN A 286 -2.41 21.73 -6.67
N CYS A 287 -2.03 20.54 -6.18
CA CYS A 287 -2.84 19.78 -5.24
C CYS A 287 -3.00 20.50 -3.89
N TYR A 288 -1.93 21.07 -3.34
CA TYR A 288 -1.95 21.73 -2.03
C TYR A 288 -2.68 23.08 -1.99
N ARG A 289 -3.30 23.49 -3.09
CA ARG A 289 -4.31 24.57 -3.08
C ARG A 289 -5.66 24.09 -2.56
N TYR A 290 -5.92 22.78 -2.64
CA TYR A 290 -7.22 22.18 -2.37
C TYR A 290 -7.22 21.21 -1.18
N THR A 291 -6.05 20.92 -0.62
CA THR A 291 -5.92 20.02 0.54
C THR A 291 -4.73 20.40 1.40
N ASP A 292 -4.84 20.10 2.70
CA ASP A 292 -3.72 20.18 3.62
C ASP A 292 -2.78 18.97 3.45
N ARG A 293 -1.53 19.17 3.81
CA ARG A 293 -0.53 18.13 3.80
C ARG A 293 -0.78 17.12 4.93
N ASN A 294 -0.76 15.83 4.61
CA ASN A 294 -0.91 14.78 5.61
C ASN A 294 0.32 14.73 6.53
N PHE A 295 0.09 14.77 7.85
CA PHE A 295 1.16 14.82 8.85
C PHE A 295 2.06 13.57 8.83
N GLY A 296 1.50 12.35 8.69
CA GLY A 296 2.28 11.12 8.66
C GLY A 296 3.23 11.05 7.45
N GLU A 297 2.77 11.53 6.30
CA GLU A 297 3.56 11.59 5.07
C GLU A 297 4.60 12.71 5.12
N ALA A 298 4.26 13.85 5.70
CA ALA A 298 5.19 14.93 5.95
C ALA A 298 6.38 14.47 6.81
N LEU A 299 6.14 13.64 7.82
CA LEU A 299 7.19 13.05 8.66
C LEU A 299 8.08 12.07 7.89
N GLN A 300 7.49 11.23 7.03
CA GLN A 300 8.26 10.27 6.25
C GLN A 300 9.14 10.93 5.21
N ASN A 301 8.60 11.91 4.52
CA ASN A 301 9.25 12.51 3.38
C ASN A 301 10.18 13.66 3.78
N ASN A 302 9.92 14.33 4.90
CA ASN A 302 10.69 15.44 5.44
C ASN A 302 11.22 16.40 4.35
N ILE A 303 10.34 16.78 3.42
CA ILE A 303 10.66 17.67 2.31
C ILE A 303 10.05 19.04 2.52
N GLU A 304 10.77 20.06 2.13
CA GLU A 304 10.24 21.41 1.96
C GLU A 304 9.60 21.53 0.57
N ILE A 305 8.34 21.98 0.53
CA ILE A 305 7.63 22.24 -0.72
C ILE A 305 7.60 23.75 -0.92
N PRO A 306 8.38 24.29 -1.87
CA PRO A 306 8.41 25.73 -2.11
C PRO A 306 7.03 26.26 -2.50
N GLN A 307 6.67 27.44 -1.99
CA GLN A 307 5.45 28.13 -2.43
C GLN A 307 5.57 28.55 -3.90
N VAL A 308 4.46 28.51 -4.62
CA VAL A 308 4.42 28.88 -6.04
C VAL A 308 4.00 30.31 -6.23
N THR A 309 4.67 30.96 -7.14
CA THR A 309 4.29 32.29 -7.68
C THR A 309 3.54 32.18 -9.02
N ALA A 310 3.68 31.12 -9.76
CA ALA A 310 3.00 30.93 -11.05
C ALA A 310 2.61 29.46 -11.29
N MET A 311 1.45 29.22 -11.92
CA MET A 311 1.03 27.87 -12.34
C MET A 311 1.70 27.49 -13.65
N ALA A 312 2.27 26.29 -13.70
CA ALA A 312 2.55 25.64 -14.97
C ALA A 312 1.22 25.18 -15.59
N ALA A 313 0.94 25.61 -16.81
CA ALA A 313 -0.17 25.07 -17.59
C ALA A 313 0.19 23.65 -18.03
N TRP A 314 -0.62 22.68 -17.70
CA TRP A 314 -0.41 21.33 -18.25
C TRP A 314 -0.86 21.30 -19.70
N PRO A 315 -0.02 20.81 -20.63
CA PRO A 315 -0.36 20.75 -22.02
C PRO A 315 -1.45 19.70 -22.32
N SER A 316 -2.06 19.81 -23.48
CA SER A 316 -2.83 18.70 -24.04
C SER A 316 -1.94 17.47 -24.22
N VAL A 317 -2.48 16.29 -23.96
CA VAL A 317 -1.74 15.03 -24.04
C VAL A 317 -2.52 13.97 -24.79
N HIS A 318 -1.82 13.13 -25.55
CA HIS A 318 -2.36 11.95 -26.20
C HIS A 318 -1.60 10.72 -25.70
N PHE A 319 -2.28 9.87 -24.98
CA PHE A 319 -1.79 8.57 -24.52
C PHE A 319 -2.12 7.53 -25.58
N LYS A 320 -1.15 7.23 -26.44
CA LYS A 320 -1.34 6.40 -27.64
C LYS A 320 -1.62 4.95 -27.31
N GLU A 321 -0.89 4.41 -26.32
CA GLU A 321 -1.00 2.99 -25.93
C GLU A 321 -2.27 2.73 -25.14
N THR A 322 -2.62 3.65 -24.22
CA THR A 322 -3.85 3.58 -23.44
C THR A 322 -5.08 3.96 -24.24
N GLY A 323 -4.91 4.72 -25.33
CA GLY A 323 -5.98 5.05 -26.28
C GLY A 323 -6.87 6.23 -25.87
N TYR A 324 -6.39 7.18 -25.04
CA TYR A 324 -7.15 8.39 -24.74
C TYR A 324 -6.33 9.67 -24.81
N ALA A 325 -7.00 10.79 -24.93
CA ALA A 325 -6.38 12.10 -24.99
C ALA A 325 -7.08 13.10 -24.09
N VAL A 326 -6.32 14.04 -23.53
CA VAL A 326 -6.84 15.20 -22.81
C VAL A 326 -6.52 16.45 -23.61
N LEU A 327 -7.55 17.14 -24.06
CA LEU A 327 -7.43 18.40 -24.76
C LEU A 327 -7.66 19.56 -23.77
N ARG A 328 -6.74 20.48 -23.72
CA ARG A 328 -6.80 21.68 -22.86
C ARG A 328 -6.82 22.93 -23.69
N SER A 329 -7.82 23.78 -23.46
CA SER A 329 -7.93 25.11 -24.11
C SER A 329 -7.65 26.18 -23.10
N GLY A 330 -6.50 26.87 -23.21
CA GLY A 330 -6.15 28.00 -22.39
C GLY A 330 -5.45 27.67 -21.07
N THR A 331 -5.13 28.73 -20.34
CA THR A 331 -4.37 28.74 -19.08
C THR A 331 -5.24 29.04 -17.85
N LYS A 332 -6.54 28.82 -17.92
CA LYS A 332 -7.45 29.07 -16.80
C LYS A 332 -7.54 27.91 -15.86
#